data_2889257e9a795022e120bf060d400b02
#
_entry.id   2889257e9a795022e120bf060d400b02
#
_cell.length_a   1.000
_cell.length_b   1.000
_cell.length_c   1.000
_cell.angle_alpha   90.00
_cell.angle_beta   90.00
_cell.angle_gamma   90.00
#
_symmetry.space_group_name_H-M   'P 1'
#
loop_
_entity.id
_entity.type
_entity.pdbx_description
1 polymer ?
#
loop_
_entity_poly.entity_id
_entity_poly.type
_entity_poly.pdbx_seq_one_letter_code
_entity_poly.pdbx_strand_id
1 'polypeptide(L)'
;MDNGVRIEMTASTRTALHRITYPEAEGRRLLINLEEGNGDGAYDTYLRQTDAHTVEGYRFSKGWGPHKVFFALTTDKPIRSLALFDADTPSEGSEIRCKGAKGVLTFDDEKQVMVKVAISSVSSANALENLRTEIPGWDFKAVQAEAIRRWNDELAAIDIETADETAKKIFYTAMYHAFIAPTTYCDVNGEF
;
A
#
# COMPACT_ATOMS: atom_id res chain seq x y z
N MET A 1 -7.25 7.46 -14.49
CA MET A 1 -8.17 8.29 -13.69
C MET A 1 -8.67 9.42 -14.59
N ASP A 2 -9.89 9.91 -14.40
CA ASP A 2 -10.52 10.90 -15.27
C ASP A 2 -9.82 12.29 -15.24
N ASN A 3 -9.00 12.52 -14.20
CA ASN A 3 -8.17 13.72 -14.05
C ASN A 3 -6.77 13.59 -14.70
N GLY A 4 -6.52 12.55 -15.51
CA GLY A 4 -5.25 12.33 -16.17
C GLY A 4 -4.10 11.82 -15.30
N VAL A 5 -4.31 11.58 -13.99
CA VAL A 5 -3.30 10.98 -13.10
C VAL A 5 -3.10 9.51 -13.47
N ARG A 6 -1.84 9.13 -13.71
CA ARG A 6 -1.44 7.74 -13.96
C ARG A 6 -0.85 7.15 -12.70
N ILE A 7 -1.35 5.98 -12.29
CA ILE A 7 -0.83 5.21 -11.16
C ILE A 7 -0.39 3.84 -11.68
N GLU A 8 0.86 3.49 -11.39
CA GLU A 8 1.43 2.17 -11.62
C GLU A 8 1.79 1.57 -10.26
N MET A 9 1.50 0.29 -10.07
CA MET A 9 1.70 -0.38 -8.78
C MET A 9 2.41 -1.70 -8.97
N THR A 10 3.29 -2.02 -8.03
CA THR A 10 3.90 -3.34 -7.85
C THR A 10 4.06 -3.60 -6.36
N ALA A 11 4.34 -4.83 -5.96
CA ALA A 11 4.43 -5.17 -4.55
C ALA A 11 5.44 -6.29 -4.29
N SER A 12 5.94 -6.33 -3.07
CA SER A 12 6.54 -7.47 -2.41
C SER A 12 5.51 -8.18 -1.51
N THR A 13 5.94 -8.90 -0.50
CA THR A 13 5.04 -9.68 0.37
C THR A 13 4.17 -8.77 1.26
N ARG A 14 4.75 -7.71 1.84
CA ARG A 14 4.08 -6.81 2.81
C ARG A 14 4.10 -5.35 2.39
N THR A 15 4.83 -5.03 1.32
CA THR A 15 5.09 -3.65 0.90
C THR A 15 4.66 -3.45 -0.55
N ALA A 16 3.83 -2.44 -0.79
CA ALA A 16 3.49 -1.97 -2.13
C ALA A 16 4.36 -0.76 -2.52
N LEU A 17 4.74 -0.69 -3.80
CA LEU A 17 5.42 0.46 -4.42
C LEU A 17 4.53 1.03 -5.51
N HIS A 18 4.15 2.29 -5.33
CA HIS A 18 3.35 3.05 -6.29
C HIS A 18 4.22 4.07 -7.02
N ARG A 19 3.99 4.23 -8.31
CA ARG A 19 4.52 5.32 -9.11
C ARG A 19 3.37 6.15 -9.63
N ILE A 20 3.26 7.39 -9.14
CA ILE A 20 2.17 8.31 -9.44
C ILE A 20 2.70 9.40 -10.35
N THR A 21 2.13 9.54 -11.54
CA THR A 21 2.47 10.60 -12.50
C THR A 21 1.29 11.54 -12.63
N TYR A 22 1.53 12.81 -12.35
CA TYR A 22 0.54 13.86 -12.43
C TYR A 22 0.62 14.57 -13.79
N PRO A 23 -0.51 14.87 -14.44
CA PRO A 23 -0.52 15.50 -15.76
C PRO A 23 -0.03 16.96 -15.74
N GLU A 24 -0.34 17.69 -14.66
CA GLU A 24 -0.05 19.12 -14.50
C GLU A 24 0.57 19.45 -13.14
N ALA A 25 1.09 20.68 -13.02
CA ALA A 25 1.83 21.14 -11.85
C ALA A 25 0.94 21.42 -10.62
N GLU A 26 -0.33 21.71 -10.80
CA GLU A 26 -1.21 22.06 -9.69
C GLU A 26 -1.98 20.88 -9.13
N GLY A 27 -2.14 20.84 -7.80
CA GLY A 27 -3.02 19.90 -7.12
C GLY A 27 -2.46 18.50 -6.93
N ARG A 28 -1.14 18.33 -6.87
CA ARG A 28 -0.49 17.05 -6.62
C ARG A 28 -0.74 16.57 -5.19
N ARG A 29 -1.74 15.71 -5.07
CA ARG A 29 -2.24 15.26 -3.77
C ARG A 29 -2.37 13.75 -3.74
N LEU A 30 -2.11 13.20 -2.55
CA LEU A 30 -2.39 11.80 -2.20
C LEU A 30 -3.31 11.80 -0.99
N LEU A 31 -4.47 11.16 -1.12
CA LEU A 31 -5.41 10.96 -0.01
C LEU A 31 -5.11 9.62 0.67
N ILE A 32 -4.95 9.67 1.99
CA ILE A 32 -5.02 8.51 2.87
C ILE A 32 -6.42 8.55 3.51
N ASN A 33 -7.24 7.54 3.26
CA ASN A 33 -8.58 7.43 3.82
C ASN A 33 -8.65 6.19 4.71
N LEU A 34 -8.73 6.38 6.03
CA LEU A 34 -8.82 5.29 7.01
C LEU A 34 -10.27 5.06 7.47
N GLU A 35 -11.21 5.91 7.05
CA GLU A 35 -12.63 5.75 7.34
C GLU A 35 -13.22 4.59 6.54
N GLU A 36 -12.98 4.59 5.24
CA GLU A 36 -13.57 3.63 4.31
C GLU A 36 -12.84 2.28 4.35
N GLY A 37 -13.61 1.21 4.19
CA GLY A 37 -13.12 -0.16 4.10
C GLY A 37 -13.98 -1.00 3.16
N ASN A 38 -13.57 -2.24 2.94
CA ASN A 38 -14.28 -3.17 2.08
C ASN A 38 -15.33 -3.97 2.88
N GLY A 39 -16.45 -3.30 3.23
CA GLY A 39 -17.54 -3.92 3.97
C GLY A 39 -17.32 -4.03 5.48
N ASP A 40 -16.29 -3.38 6.01
CA ASP A 40 -16.00 -3.28 7.43
C ASP A 40 -16.01 -1.82 7.90
N GLY A 41 -16.43 -1.58 9.14
CA GLY A 41 -16.46 -0.25 9.75
C GLY A 41 -15.24 0.02 10.62
N ALA A 42 -14.54 1.13 10.36
CA ALA A 42 -13.50 1.60 11.26
C ALA A 42 -14.11 2.03 12.61
N TYR A 43 -13.41 1.73 13.71
CA TYR A 43 -13.81 2.17 15.04
C TYR A 43 -12.72 2.97 15.78
N ASP A 44 -11.47 2.84 15.36
CA ASP A 44 -10.33 3.61 15.85
C ASP A 44 -9.29 3.73 14.73
N THR A 45 -8.91 4.93 14.39
CA THR A 45 -7.91 5.23 13.35
C THR A 45 -6.92 6.26 13.88
N TYR A 46 -5.70 6.17 13.41
CA TYR A 46 -4.62 7.10 13.76
C TYR A 46 -3.76 7.39 12.55
N LEU A 47 -3.35 8.64 12.42
CA LEU A 47 -2.49 9.11 11.35
C LEU A 47 -1.56 10.20 11.87
N ARG A 48 -0.26 10.10 11.57
CA ARG A 48 0.72 11.15 11.83
C ARG A 48 1.82 11.20 10.78
N GLN A 49 2.39 12.37 10.58
CA GLN A 49 3.64 12.55 9.85
C GLN A 49 4.81 12.51 10.85
N THR A 50 5.81 11.67 10.62
CA THR A 50 6.96 11.49 11.51
C THR A 50 8.20 12.26 11.04
N ASP A 51 8.32 12.44 9.71
CA ASP A 51 9.41 13.23 9.09
C ASP A 51 8.94 13.78 7.72
N ALA A 52 9.86 14.40 6.98
CA ALA A 52 9.53 15.01 5.68
C ALA A 52 9.04 14.00 4.62
N HIS A 53 9.24 12.71 4.82
CA HIS A 53 8.93 11.67 3.85
C HIS A 53 8.01 10.58 4.39
N THR A 54 7.77 10.53 5.69
CA THR A 54 7.14 9.38 6.36
C THR A 54 5.85 9.77 7.05
N VAL A 55 4.83 8.97 6.77
CA VAL A 55 3.53 8.99 7.46
C VAL A 55 3.27 7.59 7.98
N GLU A 56 2.78 7.49 9.21
CA GLU A 56 2.40 6.22 9.81
C GLU A 56 1.05 6.30 10.49
N GLY A 57 0.47 5.15 10.77
CA GLY A 57 -0.80 5.10 11.47
C GLY A 57 -1.36 3.69 11.56
N TYR A 58 -2.63 3.63 11.93
CA TYR A 58 -3.37 2.39 11.98
C TYR A 58 -4.84 2.58 11.64
N ARG A 59 -5.47 1.48 11.25
CA ARG A 59 -6.91 1.33 11.11
C ARG A 59 -7.37 0.09 11.85
N PHE A 60 -8.19 0.29 12.88
CA PHE A 60 -8.87 -0.79 13.59
C PHE A 60 -10.32 -0.82 13.15
N SER A 61 -10.76 -1.97 12.71
CA SER A 61 -12.09 -2.13 12.11
C SER A 61 -12.81 -3.37 12.66
N LYS A 62 -14.12 -3.39 12.46
CA LYS A 62 -15.00 -4.51 12.77
C LYS A 62 -15.79 -4.87 11.51
N GLY A 63 -15.73 -6.15 11.18
CA GLY A 63 -16.51 -6.76 10.13
C GLY A 63 -16.88 -8.18 10.59
N TRP A 64 -16.39 -9.20 9.90
CA TRP A 64 -16.53 -10.61 10.32
C TRP A 64 -15.74 -10.93 11.59
N GLY A 65 -14.79 -10.07 11.97
CA GLY A 65 -14.01 -10.10 13.21
C GLY A 65 -13.30 -8.76 13.41
N PRO A 66 -12.65 -8.56 14.57
CA PRO A 66 -11.82 -7.38 14.78
C PRO A 66 -10.54 -7.50 13.97
N HIS A 67 -10.22 -6.46 13.19
CA HIS A 67 -8.99 -6.36 12.43
C HIS A 67 -8.19 -5.15 12.91
N LYS A 68 -6.89 -5.35 13.10
CA LYS A 68 -5.92 -4.31 13.41
C LYS A 68 -4.88 -4.27 12.32
N VAL A 69 -4.81 -3.18 11.59
CA VAL A 69 -3.81 -2.97 10.55
C VAL A 69 -3.05 -1.71 10.88
N PHE A 70 -1.77 -1.85 11.13
CA PHE A 70 -0.82 -0.76 11.20
C PHE A 70 -0.18 -0.57 9.83
N PHE A 71 0.23 0.66 9.53
CA PHE A 71 0.94 0.94 8.29
C PHE A 71 2.05 1.96 8.47
N ALA A 72 3.00 1.92 7.56
CA ALA A 72 3.97 2.97 7.31
C ALA A 72 3.97 3.30 5.81
N LEU A 73 3.98 4.59 5.50
CA LEU A 73 4.05 5.12 4.15
C LEU A 73 5.29 6.00 4.05
N THR A 74 6.10 5.80 3.00
CA THR A 74 7.22 6.71 2.70
C THR A 74 7.14 7.18 1.24
N THR A 75 7.65 8.39 0.99
CA THR A 75 7.67 9.02 -0.32
C THR A 75 9.10 9.34 -0.75
N ASP A 76 9.40 9.25 -2.06
CA ASP A 76 10.72 9.63 -2.60
C ASP A 76 10.92 11.15 -2.63
N LYS A 77 9.82 11.91 -2.62
CA LYS A 77 9.79 13.37 -2.58
C LYS A 77 9.30 13.87 -1.24
N PRO A 78 9.79 15.01 -0.74
CA PRO A 78 9.31 15.58 0.50
C PRO A 78 7.81 15.87 0.46
N ILE A 79 7.12 15.58 1.55
CA ILE A 79 5.74 15.96 1.78
C ILE A 79 5.75 17.46 2.16
N ARG A 80 5.19 18.30 1.28
CA ARG A 80 5.09 19.74 1.53
C ARG A 80 4.15 20.03 2.70
N SER A 81 3.01 19.35 2.75
CA SER A 81 2.04 19.51 3.84
C SER A 81 1.17 18.26 3.99
N LEU A 82 0.73 18.00 5.22
CA LEU A 82 -0.29 17.03 5.56
C LEU A 82 -1.48 17.77 6.16
N ALA A 83 -2.62 17.77 5.46
CA ALA A 83 -3.89 18.24 6.00
C ALA A 83 -4.66 17.05 6.58
N LEU A 84 -5.14 17.18 7.82
CA LEU A 84 -5.83 16.13 8.56
C LEU A 84 -7.32 16.42 8.68
N PHE A 85 -8.13 15.36 8.71
CA PHE A 85 -9.59 15.45 8.80
C PHE A 85 -10.14 14.32 9.68
N ASP A 86 -11.14 14.65 10.51
CA ASP A 86 -12.06 13.65 11.11
C ASP A 86 -13.29 13.55 10.21
N ALA A 87 -13.41 12.44 9.50
CA ALA A 87 -14.32 12.30 8.37
C ALA A 87 -14.10 13.45 7.35
N ASP A 88 -15.00 14.41 7.29
CA ASP A 88 -14.89 15.56 6.38
C ASP A 88 -14.60 16.89 7.13
N THR A 89 -14.39 16.83 8.46
CA THR A 89 -14.10 18.00 9.27
C THR A 89 -12.60 18.22 9.39
N PRO A 90 -12.06 19.38 8.99
CA PRO A 90 -10.65 19.70 9.14
C PRO A 90 -10.19 19.61 10.61
N SER A 91 -9.01 19.07 10.83
CA SER A 91 -8.36 18.97 12.14
C SER A 91 -7.01 19.68 12.11
N GLU A 92 -6.69 20.42 13.16
CA GLU A 92 -5.40 21.07 13.32
C GLU A 92 -4.39 20.11 13.98
N GLY A 93 -3.09 20.32 13.68
CA GLY A 93 -2.00 19.55 14.26
C GLY A 93 -1.27 18.67 13.25
N SER A 94 -0.30 17.89 13.74
CA SER A 94 0.55 16.97 12.96
C SER A 94 0.11 15.50 13.06
N GLU A 95 -0.90 15.23 13.90
CA GLU A 95 -1.47 13.90 14.10
C GLU A 95 -2.96 13.97 14.42
N ILE A 96 -3.66 12.88 14.13
CA ILE A 96 -5.09 12.75 14.45
C ILE A 96 -5.40 11.32 14.90
N ARG A 97 -6.24 11.22 15.93
CA ARG A 97 -6.87 9.96 16.34
C ARG A 97 -8.37 10.16 16.44
N CYS A 98 -9.10 9.46 15.63
CA CYS A 98 -10.57 9.51 15.59
C CYS A 98 -11.12 8.23 14.99
N LYS A 99 -12.41 8.21 14.70
CA LYS A 99 -13.05 7.03 14.08
C LYS A 99 -12.79 6.97 12.57
N GLY A 100 -12.60 8.10 11.91
CA GLY A 100 -12.51 8.20 10.45
C GLY A 100 -11.41 9.14 9.98
N ALA A 101 -10.15 8.93 10.43
CA ALA A 101 -9.03 9.78 10.06
C ALA A 101 -8.78 9.76 8.55
N LYS A 102 -8.64 10.95 7.99
CA LYS A 102 -8.16 11.15 6.62
C LYS A 102 -6.97 12.09 6.61
N GLY A 103 -6.06 11.86 5.68
CA GLY A 103 -4.89 12.72 5.47
C GLY A 103 -4.71 13.05 3.99
N VAL A 104 -4.50 14.32 3.69
CA VAL A 104 -4.18 14.78 2.33
C VAL A 104 -2.74 15.26 2.32
N LEU A 105 -1.86 14.46 1.70
CA LEU A 105 -0.49 14.84 1.44
C LEU A 105 -0.45 15.72 0.18
N THR A 106 0.30 16.80 0.25
CA THR A 106 0.56 17.68 -0.89
C THR A 106 2.06 17.66 -1.20
N PHE A 107 2.39 17.62 -2.47
CA PHE A 107 3.77 17.65 -2.96
C PHE A 107 4.03 18.96 -3.72
N ASP A 108 5.30 19.35 -3.80
CA ASP A 108 5.74 20.45 -4.65
C ASP A 108 5.67 20.09 -6.15
N ASP A 109 6.30 20.87 -7.01
CA ASP A 109 6.16 20.78 -8.48
C ASP A 109 6.76 19.54 -9.14
N GLU A 110 6.73 18.42 -8.46
CA GLU A 110 7.22 17.13 -8.95
C GLU A 110 6.20 16.45 -9.87
N LYS A 111 6.56 16.22 -11.11
CA LYS A 111 5.69 15.53 -12.08
C LYS A 111 5.40 14.08 -11.67
N GLN A 112 6.32 13.45 -10.94
CA GLN A 112 6.20 12.08 -10.49
C GLN A 112 6.57 11.96 -9.02
N VAL A 113 5.77 11.22 -8.28
CA VAL A 113 6.03 10.85 -6.88
C VAL A 113 5.95 9.33 -6.76
N MET A 114 6.93 8.75 -6.08
CA MET A 114 6.90 7.34 -5.72
C MET A 114 6.55 7.19 -4.25
N VAL A 115 5.69 6.21 -3.97
CA VAL A 115 5.15 5.98 -2.63
C VAL A 115 5.28 4.50 -2.30
N LYS A 116 5.87 4.19 -1.16
CA LYS A 116 5.86 2.86 -0.56
C LYS A 116 4.86 2.83 0.57
N VAL A 117 4.11 1.75 0.67
CA VAL A 117 3.21 1.49 1.79
C VAL A 117 3.42 0.06 2.25
N ALA A 118 3.75 -0.13 3.51
CA ALA A 118 3.79 -1.44 4.14
C ALA A 118 2.78 -1.54 5.27
N ILE A 119 2.37 -2.76 5.55
CA ILE A 119 1.43 -3.10 6.61
C ILE A 119 2.06 -4.05 7.62
N SER A 120 1.49 -4.05 8.84
CA SER A 120 1.80 -4.97 9.93
C SER A 120 0.55 -5.20 10.77
N SER A 121 0.44 -6.39 11.38
CA SER A 121 -0.56 -6.67 12.41
C SER A 121 -0.12 -6.25 13.82
N VAL A 122 1.14 -5.89 14.01
CA VAL A 122 1.80 -5.66 15.31
C VAL A 122 1.94 -4.17 15.61
N SER A 123 2.62 -3.41 14.72
CA SER A 123 2.89 -1.99 14.94
C SER A 123 3.28 -1.24 13.67
N SER A 124 3.17 0.10 13.70
CA SER A 124 3.69 0.95 12.61
C SER A 124 5.21 0.88 12.49
N ALA A 125 5.92 0.61 13.60
CA ALA A 125 7.38 0.40 13.57
C ALA A 125 7.73 -0.86 12.78
N ASN A 126 7.00 -1.96 12.98
CA ASN A 126 7.16 -3.20 12.20
C ASN A 126 6.79 -2.98 10.74
N ALA A 127 5.72 -2.23 10.45
CA ALA A 127 5.38 -1.87 9.07
C ALA A 127 6.52 -1.09 8.40
N LEU A 128 7.17 -0.18 9.11
CA LEU A 128 8.34 0.56 8.59
C LEU A 128 9.56 -0.36 8.39
N GLU A 129 9.76 -1.34 9.27
CA GLU A 129 10.80 -2.36 9.11
C GLU A 129 10.54 -3.26 7.90
N ASN A 130 9.30 -3.73 7.72
CA ASN A 130 8.87 -4.46 6.53
C ASN A 130 9.19 -3.67 5.25
N LEU A 131 8.83 -2.38 5.23
CA LEU A 131 9.06 -1.49 4.09
C LEU A 131 10.55 -1.36 3.76
N ARG A 132 11.40 -1.12 4.75
CA ARG A 132 12.85 -0.94 4.58
C ARG A 132 13.55 -2.21 4.14
N THR A 133 13.10 -3.35 4.65
CA THR A 133 13.69 -4.65 4.36
C THR A 133 13.30 -5.16 2.98
N GLU A 134 12.01 -5.08 2.63
CA GLU A 134 11.52 -5.67 1.39
C GLU A 134 11.77 -4.80 0.15
N ILE A 135 11.67 -3.47 0.29
CA ILE A 135 11.88 -2.53 -0.81
C ILE A 135 12.81 -1.39 -0.32
N PRO A 136 14.13 -1.63 -0.19
CA PRO A 136 15.07 -0.63 0.32
C PRO A 136 15.24 0.57 -0.64
N GLY A 137 15.16 0.35 -1.95
CA GLY A 137 15.36 1.37 -2.99
C GLY A 137 14.06 1.87 -3.61
N TRP A 138 14.19 2.70 -4.66
CA TRP A 138 13.07 3.28 -5.42
C TRP A 138 13.03 2.81 -6.88
N ASP A 139 13.70 1.70 -7.20
CA ASP A 139 13.68 1.14 -8.56
C ASP A 139 12.40 0.32 -8.78
N PHE A 140 11.39 0.98 -9.35
CA PHE A 140 10.10 0.37 -9.67
C PHE A 140 10.23 -0.85 -10.59
N LYS A 141 11.15 -0.78 -11.56
CA LYS A 141 11.33 -1.87 -12.53
C LYS A 141 11.97 -3.10 -11.90
N ALA A 142 12.92 -2.90 -11.00
CA ALA A 142 13.54 -4.01 -10.26
C ALA A 142 12.52 -4.70 -9.36
N VAL A 143 11.68 -3.95 -8.61
CA VAL A 143 10.62 -4.53 -7.76
C VAL A 143 9.57 -5.26 -8.62
N GLN A 144 9.18 -4.69 -9.76
CA GLN A 144 8.25 -5.33 -10.69
C GLN A 144 8.80 -6.64 -11.25
N ALA A 145 10.08 -6.64 -11.67
CA ALA A 145 10.73 -7.83 -12.21
C ALA A 145 10.82 -8.94 -11.16
N GLU A 146 11.15 -8.60 -9.92
CA GLU A 146 11.21 -9.56 -8.81
C GLU A 146 9.83 -10.14 -8.49
N ALA A 147 8.77 -9.34 -8.47
CA ALA A 147 7.41 -9.82 -8.28
C ALA A 147 6.99 -10.80 -9.39
N ILE A 148 7.29 -10.48 -10.66
CA ILE A 148 7.04 -11.37 -11.80
C ILE A 148 7.84 -12.67 -11.67
N ARG A 149 9.13 -12.58 -11.32
CA ARG A 149 9.98 -13.76 -11.13
C ARG A 149 9.41 -14.69 -10.06
N ARG A 150 9.07 -14.16 -8.87
CA ARG A 150 8.48 -14.96 -7.79
C ARG A 150 7.19 -15.66 -8.20
N TRP A 151 6.28 -14.95 -8.84
CA TRP A 151 5.04 -15.58 -9.32
C TRP A 151 5.30 -16.63 -10.39
N ASN A 152 6.26 -16.42 -11.30
CA ASN A 152 6.62 -17.42 -12.28
C ASN A 152 7.23 -18.67 -11.64
N ASP A 153 8.09 -18.50 -10.62
CA ASP A 153 8.69 -19.62 -9.89
C ASP A 153 7.61 -20.45 -9.18
N GLU A 154 6.64 -19.81 -8.52
CA GLU A 154 5.53 -20.51 -7.85
C GLU A 154 4.59 -21.21 -8.87
N LEU A 155 4.24 -20.54 -9.94
CA LEU A 155 3.35 -21.12 -10.97
C LEU A 155 4.03 -22.23 -11.78
N ALA A 156 5.36 -22.27 -11.83
CA ALA A 156 6.12 -23.34 -12.47
C ALA A 156 6.09 -24.68 -11.69
N ALA A 157 5.46 -24.72 -10.48
CA ALA A 157 5.27 -25.96 -9.74
C ALA A 157 4.48 -27.02 -10.55
N ILE A 158 3.63 -26.60 -11.49
CA ILE A 158 2.95 -27.47 -12.43
C ILE A 158 3.14 -26.91 -13.83
N ASP A 159 3.78 -27.68 -14.71
CA ASP A 159 3.88 -27.34 -16.12
C ASP A 159 2.89 -28.16 -16.94
N ILE A 160 2.16 -27.50 -17.83
CA ILE A 160 1.18 -28.16 -18.71
C ILE A 160 1.55 -27.96 -20.19
N GLU A 161 1.48 -29.05 -20.95
CA GLU A 161 1.60 -29.02 -22.40
C GLU A 161 0.20 -29.03 -23.02
N THR A 162 -0.13 -28.01 -23.79
CA THR A 162 -1.35 -27.93 -24.56
C THR A 162 -1.20 -26.98 -25.74
N ALA A 163 -1.84 -27.29 -26.85
CA ALA A 163 -1.94 -26.38 -27.99
C ALA A 163 -3.08 -25.34 -27.81
N ASP A 164 -3.91 -25.48 -26.77
CA ASP A 164 -4.99 -24.56 -26.46
C ASP A 164 -4.48 -23.47 -25.49
N GLU A 165 -4.10 -22.31 -26.04
CA GLU A 165 -3.63 -21.15 -25.26
C GLU A 165 -4.70 -20.62 -24.28
N THR A 166 -5.99 -20.80 -24.60
CA THR A 166 -7.09 -20.40 -23.72
C THR A 166 -7.13 -21.30 -22.49
N ALA A 167 -7.07 -22.62 -22.69
CA ALA A 167 -7.01 -23.59 -21.61
C ALA A 167 -5.78 -23.37 -20.72
N LYS A 168 -4.62 -23.10 -21.33
CA LYS A 168 -3.36 -22.77 -20.60
C LYS A 168 -3.55 -21.53 -19.71
N LYS A 169 -4.10 -20.46 -20.27
CA LYS A 169 -4.36 -19.23 -19.51
C LYS A 169 -5.36 -19.46 -18.36
N ILE A 170 -6.42 -20.21 -18.58
CA ILE A 170 -7.42 -20.54 -17.54
C ILE A 170 -6.73 -21.33 -16.41
N PHE A 171 -5.92 -22.33 -16.74
CA PHE A 171 -5.22 -23.16 -15.77
C PHE A 171 -4.32 -22.31 -14.86
N TYR A 172 -3.40 -21.51 -15.42
CA TYR A 172 -2.50 -20.69 -14.61
C TYR A 172 -3.23 -19.57 -13.87
N THR A 173 -4.33 -19.06 -14.39
CA THR A 173 -5.19 -18.12 -13.66
C THR A 173 -5.82 -18.80 -12.43
N ALA A 174 -6.30 -20.03 -12.56
CA ALA A 174 -6.85 -20.80 -11.44
C ALA A 174 -5.77 -21.11 -10.39
N MET A 175 -4.55 -21.51 -10.81
CA MET A 175 -3.41 -21.69 -9.91
C MET A 175 -3.08 -20.40 -9.15
N TYR A 176 -2.98 -19.26 -9.84
CA TYR A 176 -2.75 -17.97 -9.22
C TYR A 176 -3.78 -17.67 -8.13
N HIS A 177 -5.07 -17.88 -8.42
CA HIS A 177 -6.14 -17.69 -7.42
C HIS A 177 -6.02 -18.65 -6.23
N ALA A 178 -5.64 -19.91 -6.48
CA ALA A 178 -5.44 -20.90 -5.41
C ALA A 178 -4.26 -20.53 -4.49
N PHE A 179 -3.21 -19.91 -5.05
CA PHE A 179 -2.00 -19.52 -4.30
C PHE A 179 -2.12 -18.19 -3.55
N ILE A 180 -3.22 -17.46 -3.70
CA ILE A 180 -3.48 -16.25 -2.91
C ILE A 180 -3.66 -16.60 -1.42
N ALA A 181 -4.11 -17.80 -1.10
CA ALA A 181 -4.27 -18.27 0.28
C ALA A 181 -3.58 -19.64 0.47
N PRO A 182 -2.97 -19.90 1.65
CA PRO A 182 -2.87 -19.02 2.82
C PRO A 182 -1.89 -17.87 2.63
N THR A 183 -2.16 -16.73 3.27
CA THR A 183 -1.29 -15.55 3.22
C THR A 183 -0.27 -15.55 4.37
N THR A 184 0.90 -14.96 4.12
CA THR A 184 1.88 -14.67 5.18
C THR A 184 1.32 -13.62 6.13
N TYR A 185 1.30 -13.91 7.43
CA TYR A 185 0.73 -13.03 8.45
C TYR A 185 1.78 -12.40 9.39
N CYS A 186 2.98 -12.96 9.44
CA CYS A 186 4.08 -12.43 10.26
C CYS A 186 4.84 -11.30 9.55
N ASP A 187 5.45 -10.43 10.33
CA ASP A 187 6.37 -9.39 9.88
C ASP A 187 7.75 -9.99 9.49
N VAL A 188 8.64 -9.19 8.91
CA VAL A 188 9.99 -9.65 8.50
C VAL A 188 10.84 -10.13 9.67
N ASN A 189 10.56 -9.65 10.89
CA ASN A 189 11.20 -10.08 12.13
C ASN A 189 10.53 -11.32 12.77
N GLY A 190 9.46 -11.86 12.17
CA GLY A 190 8.74 -13.04 12.63
C GLY A 190 7.62 -12.76 13.64
N GLU A 191 7.39 -11.52 14.04
CA GLU A 191 6.27 -11.14 14.91
C GLU A 191 4.92 -11.19 14.18
N PHE A 192 3.81 -11.50 14.93
CA PHE A 192 2.45 -11.61 14.41
C PHE A 192 1.39 -11.36 15.48
#